data_3ca6f544d71b8d2443346faadec771e2
#
_entry.id   3ca6f544d71b8d2443346faadec771e2
#
_cell.length_a   1.000
_cell.length_b   1.000
_cell.length_c   1.000
_cell.angle_alpha   90.00
_cell.angle_beta   90.00
_cell.angle_gamma   90.00
#
_symmetry.space_group_name_H-M   'P 1'
#
loop_
_entity.id
_entity.type
_entity.pdbx_description
1 polymer ?
#
loop_
_entity_poly.entity_id
_entity_poly.type
_entity_poly.pdbx_seq_one_letter_code
_entity_poly.pdbx_strand_id
1 'polypeptide(L)'
;MNDSRDQKIFVDEQSHILDSYRLGEKIFADGFKPTFIVGLWRGGSAVALVVQECFAYLGVPTEHTTIRTSYSGREQYEQSMRRFEGIRVHGKSYALEALSAGDRLLIVDDVYRTGRHTQAVVDQLRVGLRRNMPKDVRIAALWRHMQSDHSQLDYFLHETDRWVVLPYELSGLTPNEIRANKPELSELFPD
;
A
#
# COMPACT_ATOMS: atom_id res chain seq x y z
N MET A 1 -27.98 -14.06 12.61
CA MET A 1 -27.49 -12.67 12.45
C MET A 1 -26.21 -12.76 11.64
N ASN A 2 -26.26 -12.40 10.35
CA ASN A 2 -25.02 -12.28 9.55
C ASN A 2 -24.20 -11.15 10.15
N ASP A 3 -23.01 -11.45 10.65
CA ASP A 3 -22.09 -10.43 11.16
C ASP A 3 -21.70 -9.53 9.97
N SER A 4 -21.97 -8.23 10.06
CA SER A 4 -21.66 -7.26 9.00
C SER A 4 -20.15 -7.22 8.64
N ARG A 5 -19.31 -7.84 9.48
CA ARG A 5 -17.86 -7.98 9.28
C ARG A 5 -17.46 -9.00 8.22
N ASP A 6 -18.36 -9.94 7.86
CA ASP A 6 -18.13 -10.91 6.78
C ASP A 6 -18.38 -10.35 5.36
N GLN A 7 -18.96 -9.14 5.27
CA GLN A 7 -19.28 -8.52 4.00
C GLN A 7 -18.05 -7.83 3.41
N LYS A 8 -17.57 -8.32 2.24
CA LYS A 8 -16.46 -7.74 1.50
C LYS A 8 -16.88 -6.41 0.85
N ILE A 9 -15.92 -5.49 0.70
CA ILE A 9 -16.06 -4.27 -0.12
C ILE A 9 -15.33 -4.54 -1.44
N PHE A 10 -16.04 -4.51 -2.55
CA PHE A 10 -15.44 -4.62 -3.88
C PHE A 10 -15.22 -3.21 -4.43
N VAL A 11 -13.98 -2.90 -4.75
CA VAL A 11 -13.57 -1.62 -5.34
C VAL A 11 -13.43 -1.82 -6.84
N ASP A 12 -14.09 -0.99 -7.64
CA ASP A 12 -13.95 -0.98 -9.10
C ASP A 12 -12.68 -0.23 -9.55
N GLU A 13 -12.28 -0.47 -10.79
CA GLU A 13 -11.05 0.07 -11.39
C GLU A 13 -11.06 1.59 -11.44
N GLN A 14 -12.19 2.19 -11.82
CA GLN A 14 -12.33 3.64 -11.95
C GLN A 14 -12.24 4.34 -10.60
N SER A 15 -12.92 3.83 -9.59
CA SER A 15 -12.86 4.34 -8.22
C SER A 15 -11.44 4.21 -7.67
N HIS A 16 -10.78 3.07 -7.91
CA HIS A 16 -9.41 2.85 -7.43
C HIS A 16 -8.41 3.87 -8.02
N ILE A 17 -8.48 4.13 -9.33
CA ILE A 17 -7.63 5.11 -10.00
C ILE A 17 -7.94 6.54 -9.51
N LEU A 18 -9.22 6.90 -9.46
CA LEU A 18 -9.64 8.24 -9.03
C LEU A 18 -9.24 8.53 -7.58
N ASP A 19 -9.40 7.54 -6.69
CA ASP A 19 -8.99 7.68 -5.30
C ASP A 19 -7.47 7.78 -5.15
N SER A 20 -6.71 7.11 -6.01
CA SER A 20 -5.25 7.26 -6.03
C SER A 20 -4.83 8.69 -6.42
N TYR A 21 -5.52 9.34 -7.37
CA TYR A 21 -5.33 10.77 -7.66
C TYR A 21 -5.73 11.66 -6.49
N ARG A 22 -6.88 11.39 -5.85
CA ARG A 22 -7.35 12.12 -4.66
C ARG A 22 -6.35 12.02 -3.50
N LEU A 23 -5.72 10.86 -3.33
CA LEU A 23 -4.68 10.68 -2.32
C LEU A 23 -3.45 11.56 -2.63
N GLY A 24 -2.99 11.57 -3.88
CA GLY A 24 -1.89 12.43 -4.33
C GLY A 24 -2.19 13.92 -4.13
N GLU A 25 -3.39 14.36 -4.51
CA GLU A 25 -3.85 15.73 -4.31
C GLU A 25 -3.93 16.12 -2.83
N LYS A 26 -4.49 15.25 -1.98
CA LYS A 26 -4.56 15.45 -0.54
C LYS A 26 -3.18 15.64 0.09
N ILE A 27 -2.20 14.82 -0.29
CA ILE A 27 -0.82 14.91 0.18
C ILE A 27 -0.18 16.23 -0.27
N PHE A 28 -0.41 16.62 -1.53
CA PHE A 28 0.10 17.88 -2.10
C PHE A 28 -0.51 19.10 -1.39
N ALA A 29 -1.82 19.09 -1.14
CA ALA A 29 -2.55 20.16 -0.45
C ALA A 29 -2.09 20.35 1.01
N ASP A 30 -1.67 19.27 1.69
CA ASP A 30 -1.05 19.33 3.02
C ASP A 30 0.38 19.92 3.01
N GLY A 31 0.93 20.18 1.83
CA GLY A 31 2.26 20.77 1.64
C GLY A 31 3.41 19.76 1.60
N PHE A 32 3.17 18.46 1.75
CA PHE A 32 4.21 17.46 1.60
C PHE A 32 4.51 17.23 0.12
N LYS A 33 5.77 17.42 -0.26
CA LYS A 33 6.28 17.23 -1.61
C LYS A 33 7.37 16.17 -1.59
N PRO A 34 7.03 14.89 -1.82
CA PRO A 34 8.01 13.82 -1.80
C PRO A 34 9.05 14.01 -2.90
N THR A 35 10.29 13.60 -2.64
CA THR A 35 11.33 13.48 -3.67
C THR A 35 11.47 12.02 -4.10
N PHE A 36 11.02 11.08 -3.26
CA PHE A 36 11.09 9.64 -3.52
C PHE A 36 9.81 8.94 -3.06
N ILE A 37 9.24 8.09 -3.91
CA ILE A 37 8.03 7.30 -3.63
C ILE A 37 8.37 5.83 -3.63
N VAL A 38 7.97 5.10 -2.58
CA VAL A 38 8.05 3.64 -2.50
C VAL A 38 6.64 3.06 -2.48
N GLY A 39 6.26 2.34 -3.55
CA GLY A 39 5.03 1.56 -3.56
C GLY A 39 5.23 0.17 -2.95
N LEU A 40 4.37 -0.24 -2.03
CA LEU A 40 4.42 -1.59 -1.49
C LEU A 40 3.78 -2.58 -2.47
N TRP A 41 4.57 -3.55 -2.91
CA TRP A 41 4.08 -4.59 -3.80
C TRP A 41 3.17 -5.56 -3.01
N ARG A 42 1.92 -5.83 -3.46
CA ARG A 42 1.36 -5.65 -4.82
C ARG A 42 0.62 -4.32 -4.99
N GLY A 43 -0.43 -4.12 -4.25
CA GLY A 43 -1.43 -3.10 -4.53
C GLY A 43 -0.97 -1.67 -4.27
N GLY A 44 -0.15 -1.45 -3.27
CA GLY A 44 0.47 -0.15 -3.05
C GLY A 44 1.31 0.34 -4.23
N SER A 45 1.83 -0.57 -5.09
CA SER A 45 2.52 -0.17 -6.31
C SER A 45 1.58 0.44 -7.36
N ALA A 46 0.36 -0.08 -7.47
CA ALA A 46 -0.65 0.48 -8.38
C ALA A 46 -1.09 1.88 -7.94
N VAL A 47 -1.31 2.06 -6.63
CA VAL A 47 -1.62 3.37 -6.04
C VAL A 47 -0.45 4.35 -6.21
N ALA A 48 0.78 3.90 -5.92
CA ALA A 48 1.97 4.74 -6.01
C ALA A 48 2.24 5.25 -7.42
N LEU A 49 1.98 4.44 -8.46
CA LEU A 49 2.07 4.86 -9.86
C LEU A 49 1.17 6.07 -10.12
N VAL A 50 -0.09 6.02 -9.73
CA VAL A 50 -1.06 7.10 -9.97
C VAL A 50 -0.75 8.34 -9.09
N VAL A 51 -0.32 8.12 -7.85
CA VAL A 51 0.15 9.20 -6.97
C VAL A 51 1.36 9.91 -7.57
N GLN A 52 2.31 9.18 -8.17
CA GLN A 52 3.45 9.77 -8.87
C GLN A 52 3.02 10.61 -10.06
N GLU A 53 2.12 10.10 -10.91
CA GLU A 53 1.57 10.86 -12.04
C GLU A 53 0.86 12.13 -11.57
N CYS A 54 0.14 12.08 -10.45
CA CYS A 54 -0.46 13.24 -9.82
C CYS A 54 0.61 14.30 -9.46
N PHE A 55 1.69 13.90 -8.80
CA PHE A 55 2.79 14.81 -8.43
C PHE A 55 3.52 15.36 -9.66
N ALA A 56 3.75 14.54 -10.68
CA ALA A 56 4.35 14.98 -11.94
C ALA A 56 3.49 16.06 -12.61
N TYR A 57 2.17 15.85 -12.69
CA TYR A 57 1.22 16.85 -13.21
C TYR A 57 1.24 18.16 -12.39
N LEU A 58 1.39 18.06 -11.07
CA LEU A 58 1.47 19.21 -10.15
C LEU A 58 2.87 19.86 -10.11
N GLY A 59 3.80 19.45 -10.98
CA GLY A 59 5.14 20.01 -11.09
C GLY A 59 6.11 19.60 -9.98
N VAL A 60 5.85 18.51 -9.29
CA VAL A 60 6.73 17.93 -8.27
C VAL A 60 7.44 16.71 -8.84
N PRO A 61 8.71 16.80 -9.23
CA PRO A 61 9.47 15.66 -9.72
C PRO A 61 9.75 14.69 -8.57
N THR A 62 9.53 13.40 -8.83
CA THR A 62 9.75 12.34 -7.85
C THR A 62 10.48 11.17 -8.49
N GLU A 63 11.41 10.59 -7.76
CA GLU A 63 11.98 9.26 -8.05
C GLU A 63 11.08 8.19 -7.43
N HIS A 64 11.11 6.95 -7.94
CA HIS A 64 10.24 5.91 -7.40
C HIS A 64 10.84 4.50 -7.49
N THR A 65 10.31 3.61 -6.67
CA THR A 65 10.54 2.17 -6.76
C THR A 65 9.41 1.39 -6.10
N THR A 66 9.43 0.08 -6.27
CA THR A 66 8.53 -0.83 -5.55
C THR A 66 9.33 -1.75 -4.64
N ILE A 67 8.80 -1.98 -3.43
CA ILE A 67 9.39 -2.89 -2.45
C ILE A 67 8.35 -3.96 -2.09
N ARG A 68 8.77 -5.23 -2.21
CA ARG A 68 7.91 -6.36 -1.85
C ARG A 68 8.17 -6.80 -0.41
N THR A 69 7.08 -7.07 0.30
CA THR A 69 7.13 -7.74 1.60
C THR A 69 6.55 -9.15 1.51
N SER A 70 7.09 -10.08 2.27
CA SER A 70 6.57 -11.44 2.37
C SER A 70 6.81 -12.02 3.76
N TYR A 71 5.99 -12.99 4.16
CA TYR A 71 6.25 -13.77 5.37
C TYR A 71 7.24 -14.90 5.08
N SER A 72 7.98 -15.34 6.09
CA SER A 72 9.03 -16.37 5.97
C SER A 72 8.49 -17.80 5.91
N GLY A 73 7.21 -18.04 5.61
CA GLY A 73 6.57 -19.36 5.45
C GLY A 73 5.15 -19.41 5.97
N ARG A 74 4.42 -20.48 5.58
CA ARG A 74 3.00 -20.63 5.92
C ARG A 74 2.75 -20.81 7.42
N GLU A 75 3.63 -21.55 8.10
CA GLU A 75 3.55 -21.76 9.57
C GLU A 75 3.85 -20.46 10.36
N GLN A 76 4.71 -19.59 9.83
CA GLN A 76 5.01 -18.31 10.46
C GLN A 76 3.91 -17.26 10.24
N TYR A 77 3.03 -17.42 9.25
CA TYR A 77 1.88 -16.53 9.07
C TYR A 77 0.94 -16.59 10.30
N GLU A 78 0.65 -17.78 10.80
CA GLU A 78 -0.22 -17.96 11.97
C GLU A 78 0.47 -17.56 13.28
N GLN A 79 1.80 -17.79 13.40
CA GLN A 79 2.59 -17.40 14.57
C GLN A 79 3.01 -15.93 14.56
N SER A 80 3.21 -15.31 13.39
CA SER A 80 3.63 -13.90 13.24
C SER A 80 2.48 -12.91 13.50
N MET A 81 1.26 -13.37 13.58
CA MET A 81 0.15 -12.57 14.14
C MET A 81 0.44 -12.12 15.59
N ARG A 82 1.40 -12.75 16.27
CA ARG A 82 1.76 -12.46 17.68
C ARG A 82 3.16 -11.90 17.90
N ARG A 83 4.05 -11.87 16.86
CA ARG A 83 5.42 -11.36 16.99
C ARG A 83 5.84 -10.55 15.77
N PHE A 84 6.58 -9.47 15.96
CA PHE A 84 7.16 -8.58 14.92
C PHE A 84 8.24 -9.24 14.04
N GLU A 85 8.59 -10.48 14.31
CA GLU A 85 9.65 -11.22 13.62
C GLU A 85 9.06 -12.00 12.44
N GLY A 86 9.63 -11.83 11.23
CA GLY A 86 9.33 -12.70 10.10
C GLY A 86 8.92 -12.03 8.79
N ILE A 87 8.77 -10.70 8.72
CA ILE A 87 8.51 -10.03 7.45
C ILE A 87 9.84 -9.81 6.73
N ARG A 88 9.97 -10.45 5.55
CA ARG A 88 11.12 -10.23 4.65
C ARG A 88 10.81 -9.09 3.69
N VAL A 89 11.81 -8.25 3.46
CA VAL A 89 11.74 -7.09 2.55
C VAL A 89 12.64 -7.35 1.35
N HIS A 90 12.08 -7.31 0.14
CA HIS A 90 12.75 -7.61 -1.11
C HIS A 90 12.71 -6.40 -2.06
N GLY A 91 13.73 -6.28 -2.94
CA GLY A 91 13.77 -5.25 -3.98
C GLY A 91 14.19 -3.86 -3.48
N LYS A 92 14.83 -3.77 -2.31
CA LYS A 92 15.24 -2.50 -1.73
C LYS A 92 16.55 -1.91 -2.28
N SER A 93 17.27 -2.63 -3.14
CA SER A 93 18.62 -2.23 -3.60
C SER A 93 18.62 -0.84 -4.20
N TYR A 94 17.72 -0.56 -5.13
CA TYR A 94 17.62 0.75 -5.76
C TYR A 94 17.34 1.87 -4.74
N ALA A 95 16.41 1.67 -3.81
CA ALA A 95 16.14 2.66 -2.77
C ALA A 95 17.36 2.91 -1.88
N LEU A 96 18.18 1.88 -1.59
CA LEU A 96 19.39 2.02 -0.81
C LEU A 96 20.51 2.77 -1.55
N GLU A 97 20.51 2.72 -2.88
CA GLU A 97 21.48 3.43 -3.73
C GLU A 97 21.06 4.89 -3.98
N ALA A 98 19.77 5.13 -4.20
CA ALA A 98 19.26 6.42 -4.62
C ALA A 98 18.91 7.37 -3.47
N LEU A 99 18.42 6.85 -2.33
CA LEU A 99 17.98 7.70 -1.20
C LEU A 99 19.14 8.32 -0.43
N SER A 100 18.94 9.57 -0.04
CA SER A 100 19.84 10.36 0.79
C SER A 100 19.09 11.03 1.97
N ALA A 101 19.83 11.52 2.95
CA ALA A 101 19.27 12.18 4.14
C ALA A 101 18.48 13.46 3.84
N GLY A 102 18.67 14.05 2.65
CA GLY A 102 17.96 15.24 2.20
C GLY A 102 16.62 14.95 1.53
N ASP A 103 16.33 13.68 1.26
CA ASP A 103 15.10 13.27 0.61
C ASP A 103 13.88 13.33 1.53
N ARG A 104 12.71 13.42 0.91
CA ARG A 104 11.41 13.27 1.53
C ARG A 104 10.76 12.01 0.97
N LEU A 105 10.67 10.98 1.81
CA LEU A 105 10.21 9.66 1.42
C LEU A 105 8.70 9.52 1.66
N LEU A 106 7.96 9.15 0.61
CA LEU A 106 6.58 8.72 0.71
C LEU A 106 6.50 7.20 0.49
N ILE A 107 5.97 6.49 1.46
CA ILE A 107 5.65 5.06 1.32
C ILE A 107 4.15 4.92 1.10
N VAL A 108 3.77 4.24 0.02
CA VAL A 108 2.37 4.09 -0.40
C VAL A 108 1.94 2.64 -0.35
N ASP A 109 0.84 2.39 0.33
CA ASP A 109 0.16 1.10 0.38
C ASP A 109 -1.27 1.21 -0.20
N ASP A 110 -1.92 0.10 -0.49
CA ASP A 110 -3.33 0.06 -0.88
C ASP A 110 -4.24 0.01 0.35
N VAL A 111 -4.00 -0.94 1.26
CA VAL A 111 -4.77 -1.18 2.49
C VAL A 111 -3.86 -1.26 3.71
N TYR A 112 -3.85 -0.21 4.51
CA TYR A 112 -3.13 -0.17 5.78
C TYR A 112 -3.90 -0.91 6.86
N ARG A 113 -3.56 -2.18 7.09
CA ARG A 113 -4.29 -3.02 8.03
C ARG A 113 -3.65 -3.05 9.42
N THR A 114 -2.37 -3.35 9.52
CA THR A 114 -1.64 -3.46 10.79
C THR A 114 -0.40 -2.56 10.86
N GLY A 115 -0.02 -1.95 9.75
CA GLY A 115 1.22 -1.18 9.63
C GLY A 115 2.52 -2.00 9.66
N ARG A 116 2.45 -3.30 9.92
CA ARG A 116 3.66 -4.15 10.09
C ARG A 116 4.52 -4.24 8.83
N HIS A 117 3.90 -4.34 7.65
CA HIS A 117 4.60 -4.39 6.37
C HIS A 117 5.34 -3.09 6.12
N THR A 118 4.66 -1.97 6.30
CA THR A 118 5.23 -0.64 6.15
C THR A 118 6.36 -0.41 7.14
N GLN A 119 6.16 -0.77 8.42
CA GLN A 119 7.20 -0.65 9.45
C GLN A 119 8.42 -1.50 9.12
N ALA A 120 8.25 -2.73 8.65
CA ALA A 120 9.36 -3.59 8.25
C ALA A 120 10.19 -2.96 7.11
N VAL A 121 9.54 -2.28 6.15
CA VAL A 121 10.23 -1.55 5.09
C VAL A 121 11.01 -0.37 5.66
N VAL A 122 10.40 0.47 6.50
CA VAL A 122 11.06 1.60 7.15
C VAL A 122 12.28 1.14 7.94
N ASP A 123 12.17 0.07 8.74
CA ASP A 123 13.27 -0.45 9.54
C ASP A 123 14.41 -1.01 8.69
N GLN A 124 14.08 -1.72 7.60
CA GLN A 124 15.09 -2.24 6.68
C GLN A 124 15.80 -1.13 5.89
N LEU A 125 15.08 -0.07 5.49
CA LEU A 125 15.70 1.12 4.89
C LEU A 125 16.59 1.83 5.91
N ARG A 126 16.14 2.00 7.15
CA ARG A 126 16.92 2.64 8.23
C ARG A 126 18.21 1.89 8.50
N VAL A 127 18.17 0.56 8.55
CA VAL A 127 19.37 -0.27 8.74
C VAL A 127 20.35 -0.14 7.57
N GLY A 128 19.83 -0.15 6.33
CA GLY A 128 20.66 -0.07 5.13
C GLY A 128 21.24 1.32 4.88
N LEU A 129 20.42 2.36 4.98
CA LEU A 129 20.81 3.75 4.72
C LEU A 129 21.61 4.38 5.87
N ARG A 130 21.38 3.94 7.10
CA ARG A 130 22.06 4.49 8.28
C ARG A 130 21.90 6.02 8.36
N ARG A 131 23.02 6.77 8.27
CA ARG A 131 23.03 8.25 8.28
C ARG A 131 22.37 8.89 7.06
N ASN A 132 22.19 8.13 5.98
CA ASN A 132 21.53 8.58 4.75
C ASN A 132 20.01 8.37 4.78
N MET A 133 19.44 7.80 5.86
CA MET A 133 17.98 7.66 5.98
C MET A 133 17.30 9.03 5.95
N PRO A 134 16.31 9.24 5.07
CA PRO A 134 15.50 10.46 5.07
C PRO A 134 14.93 10.75 6.46
N LYS A 135 14.93 12.02 6.86
CA LYS A 135 14.34 12.46 8.14
C LYS A 135 12.85 12.64 8.07
N ASP A 136 12.33 13.01 6.89
CA ASP A 136 10.91 13.19 6.64
C ASP A 136 10.40 11.98 5.84
N VAL A 137 9.78 11.06 6.55
CA VAL A 137 9.16 9.83 6.02
C VAL A 137 7.68 9.88 6.31
N ARG A 138 6.85 9.80 5.26
CA ARG A 138 5.39 9.77 5.37
C ARG A 138 4.84 8.48 4.79
N ILE A 139 3.72 8.03 5.36
CA ILE A 139 3.03 6.82 4.96
C ILE A 139 1.63 7.18 4.50
N ALA A 140 1.24 6.68 3.33
CA ALA A 140 -0.07 6.90 2.75
C ALA A 140 -0.72 5.58 2.34
N ALA A 141 -2.05 5.50 2.42
CA ALA A 141 -2.83 4.38 1.91
C ALA A 141 -4.20 4.84 1.41
N LEU A 142 -4.83 4.10 0.49
CA LEU A 142 -6.22 4.40 0.12
C LEU A 142 -7.17 4.03 1.26
N TRP A 143 -6.97 2.87 1.85
CA TRP A 143 -7.83 2.31 2.89
C TRP A 143 -7.08 2.13 4.20
N ARG A 144 -7.70 2.53 5.30
CA ARG A 144 -7.27 2.25 6.66
C ARG A 144 -8.22 1.25 7.32
N HIS A 145 -7.68 0.20 7.93
CA HIS A 145 -8.50 -0.68 8.76
C HIS A 145 -8.72 -0.06 10.15
N MET A 146 -9.96 -0.04 10.64
CA MET A 146 -10.33 0.61 11.91
C MET A 146 -9.57 0.09 13.15
N GLN A 147 -9.10 -1.17 13.11
CA GLN A 147 -8.32 -1.79 14.19
C GLN A 147 -6.80 -1.64 13.99
N SER A 148 -6.34 -0.87 12.99
CA SER A 148 -4.91 -0.66 12.77
C SER A 148 -4.31 0.23 13.86
N ASP A 149 -3.01 0.04 14.15
CA ASP A 149 -2.24 1.03 14.87
C ASP A 149 -2.06 2.26 13.99
N HIS A 150 -2.70 3.35 14.34
CA HIS A 150 -2.77 4.58 13.54
C HIS A 150 -1.56 5.49 13.70
N SER A 151 -0.65 5.16 14.61
CA SER A 151 0.45 6.06 15.02
C SER A 151 1.44 6.41 13.90
N GLN A 152 1.42 5.69 12.78
CA GLN A 152 2.39 5.85 11.69
C GLN A 152 1.77 6.17 10.34
N LEU A 153 0.45 6.15 10.19
CA LEU A 153 -0.23 6.46 8.92
C LEU A 153 -0.53 7.96 8.85
N ASP A 154 0.13 8.67 7.93
CA ASP A 154 -0.05 10.12 7.78
C ASP A 154 -1.26 10.48 6.92
N TYR A 155 -1.50 9.70 5.84
CA TYR A 155 -2.55 10.00 4.86
C TYR A 155 -3.37 8.77 4.51
N PHE A 156 -4.68 8.92 4.47
CA PHE A 156 -5.62 7.92 3.95
C PHE A 156 -6.89 8.59 3.43
N LEU A 157 -7.70 7.86 2.64
CA LEU A 157 -8.99 8.36 2.14
C LEU A 157 -10.16 7.68 2.81
N HIS A 158 -10.13 6.36 2.92
CA HIS A 158 -11.24 5.55 3.41
C HIS A 158 -10.88 4.79 4.67
N GLU A 159 -11.90 4.50 5.47
CA GLU A 159 -11.77 3.68 6.66
C GLU A 159 -12.80 2.56 6.66
N THR A 160 -12.41 1.35 7.07
CA THR A 160 -13.32 0.20 7.12
C THR A 160 -12.86 -0.84 8.14
N ASP A 161 -13.80 -1.63 8.65
CA ASP A 161 -13.57 -2.85 9.42
C ASP A 161 -13.74 -4.12 8.57
N ARG A 162 -14.15 -3.98 7.29
CA ARG A 162 -14.42 -5.07 6.36
C ARG A 162 -13.22 -5.40 5.49
N TRP A 163 -13.26 -6.56 4.85
CA TRP A 163 -12.26 -6.94 3.86
C TRP A 163 -12.45 -6.15 2.56
N VAL A 164 -11.41 -5.46 2.10
CA VAL A 164 -11.40 -4.73 0.82
C VAL A 164 -10.85 -5.65 -0.25
N VAL A 165 -11.61 -5.84 -1.31
CA VAL A 165 -11.22 -6.56 -2.53
C VAL A 165 -10.90 -5.53 -3.60
N LEU A 166 -9.65 -5.50 -4.01
CA LEU A 166 -9.16 -4.54 -4.97
C LEU A 166 -9.39 -5.01 -6.42
N PRO A 167 -9.36 -4.11 -7.42
CA PRO A 167 -9.70 -4.44 -8.80
C PRO A 167 -8.92 -5.64 -9.36
N TYR A 168 -7.62 -5.72 -9.07
CA TYR A 168 -6.71 -6.76 -9.56
C TYR A 168 -6.73 -8.06 -8.73
N GLU A 169 -7.54 -8.15 -7.67
CA GLU A 169 -7.62 -9.34 -6.83
C GLU A 169 -8.63 -10.36 -7.36
N LEU A 170 -8.15 -11.57 -7.60
CA LEU A 170 -8.97 -12.75 -7.95
C LEU A 170 -8.74 -13.90 -6.97
N SER A 171 -7.51 -14.03 -6.45
CA SER A 171 -7.18 -15.10 -5.51
C SER A 171 -7.99 -14.99 -4.22
N GLY A 172 -8.68 -16.07 -3.86
CA GLY A 172 -9.53 -16.10 -2.66
C GLY A 172 -10.96 -15.61 -2.87
N LEU A 173 -11.36 -15.34 -4.12
CA LEU A 173 -12.74 -15.11 -4.51
C LEU A 173 -13.36 -16.41 -5.03
N THR A 174 -14.63 -16.60 -4.74
CA THR A 174 -15.42 -17.66 -5.34
C THR A 174 -15.88 -17.29 -6.76
N PRO A 175 -16.19 -18.27 -7.64
CA PRO A 175 -16.77 -17.97 -8.96
C PRO A 175 -18.01 -17.07 -8.89
N ASN A 176 -18.86 -17.27 -7.89
CA ASN A 176 -20.06 -16.44 -7.70
C ASN A 176 -19.71 -14.98 -7.36
N GLU A 177 -18.70 -14.74 -6.52
CA GLU A 177 -18.23 -13.40 -6.19
C GLU A 177 -17.64 -12.70 -7.42
N ILE A 178 -16.89 -13.43 -8.26
CA ILE A 178 -16.33 -12.88 -9.52
C ILE A 178 -17.47 -12.53 -10.46
N ARG A 179 -18.43 -13.44 -10.70
CA ARG A 179 -19.60 -13.17 -11.56
C ARG A 179 -20.42 -11.95 -11.08
N ALA A 180 -20.60 -11.81 -9.79
CA ALA A 180 -21.43 -10.74 -9.24
C ALA A 180 -20.73 -9.37 -9.21
N ASN A 181 -19.39 -9.34 -9.01
CA ASN A 181 -18.69 -8.08 -8.74
C ASN A 181 -17.62 -7.74 -9.78
N LYS A 182 -17.26 -8.66 -10.67
CA LYS A 182 -16.25 -8.50 -11.73
C LYS A 182 -16.72 -9.22 -13.00
N PRO A 183 -17.91 -8.84 -13.55
CA PRO A 183 -18.54 -9.59 -14.65
C PRO A 183 -17.64 -9.68 -15.89
N GLU A 184 -16.88 -8.63 -16.23
CA GLU A 184 -15.97 -8.62 -17.37
C GLU A 184 -14.87 -9.69 -17.23
N LEU A 185 -14.42 -9.96 -16.00
CA LEU A 185 -13.41 -10.99 -15.75
C LEU A 185 -13.98 -12.39 -15.75
N SER A 186 -15.29 -12.55 -15.43
CA SER A 186 -15.93 -13.86 -15.47
C SER A 186 -16.09 -14.39 -16.90
N GLU A 187 -16.14 -13.50 -17.90
CA GLU A 187 -16.18 -13.87 -19.32
C GLU A 187 -14.82 -14.40 -19.80
N LEU A 188 -13.72 -13.94 -19.19
CA LEU A 188 -12.37 -14.37 -19.54
C LEU A 188 -11.97 -15.70 -18.89
N PHE A 189 -12.60 -16.05 -17.78
CA PHE A 189 -12.30 -17.25 -16.99
C PHE A 189 -13.59 -18.06 -16.76
N PRO A 190 -14.14 -18.71 -17.84
CA PRO A 190 -15.28 -19.60 -17.70
C PRO A 190 -14.90 -20.81 -16.82
N ASP A 191 -15.88 -21.33 -16.07
CA ASP A 191 -15.75 -22.51 -15.19
C ASP A 191 -15.32 -23.76 -15.95
#